data_34bfb2349bcda5ac98bcc4ddf3864714
#
_entry.id   34bfb2349bcda5ac98bcc4ddf3864714
#
_cell.length_a   1.000
_cell.length_b   1.000
_cell.length_c   1.000
_cell.angle_alpha   90.00
_cell.angle_beta   90.00
_cell.angle_gamma   90.00
#
_symmetry.space_group_name_H-M   'P 1'
#
loop_
_entity.id
_entity.type
_entity.pdbx_description
1 polymer ?
#
loop_
_entity_poly.entity_id
_entity_poly.type
_entity_poly.pdbx_seq_one_letter_code
_entity_poly.pdbx_strand_id
1 'polypeptide(L)'
;MDSNSKKIYDVIILGAGISGLGSAYNLLRNKNSSFLILEKNEGVGGTWRENTYPGLCCDVPSHFYSFSFAINPDWTKTYPEQYEILDYLENITDKLKIRPFIKFNSEVLESKFNEKENLWETSLRSGEIYKSRSLISGLGQLNKPKWPEIPGIETFSGHSFHSAEWDHSYDLANKRVAVIGNGPSAIGFIPKIADSVSKMIVFQRSPNWIVPKDDRIYNSFERFCLRYVPFYAKMYRFYWFFLQERNYLAFYQKHNFFSKFVERAISAVLTKFKLFEFEKVYAAGSLMLIDEQIQDESFKDKLIPDYPIGCKRIIPTNDYFPALCKDNVSLETSLIEKISSNKIHTKDGREHEIDVIIYGTGFDTNIFI
;
A
#
# COMPACT_ATOMS: atom_id res chain seq x y z
N MET A 1 -14.86 32.68 20.80
CA MET A 1 -13.59 32.17 21.33
C MET A 1 -13.87 30.77 21.87
N ASP A 2 -13.44 29.75 21.15
CA ASP A 2 -13.81 28.36 21.38
C ASP A 2 -13.22 27.84 22.71
N SER A 3 -14.05 27.24 23.54
CA SER A 3 -13.67 26.68 24.85
C SER A 3 -12.62 25.57 24.78
N ASN A 4 -12.30 25.10 23.57
CA ASN A 4 -11.35 24.01 23.32
C ASN A 4 -9.87 24.45 23.43
N SER A 5 -9.54 25.73 23.36
CA SER A 5 -8.13 26.23 23.42
C SER A 5 -7.49 26.11 24.81
N LYS A 6 -8.25 25.75 25.84
CA LYS A 6 -7.76 25.60 27.23
C LYS A 6 -7.58 24.15 27.67
N LYS A 7 -8.04 23.16 26.89
CA LYS A 7 -7.98 21.75 27.29
C LYS A 7 -6.62 21.14 26.96
N ILE A 8 -5.92 20.64 27.96
CA ILE A 8 -4.70 19.84 27.77
C ILE A 8 -5.12 18.38 27.73
N TYR A 9 -4.75 17.69 26.63
CA TYR A 9 -4.95 16.26 26.47
C TYR A 9 -3.76 15.49 27.03
N ASP A 10 -3.97 14.27 27.52
CA ASP A 10 -2.86 13.39 27.84
C ASP A 10 -2.15 12.92 26.55
N VAL A 11 -2.92 12.66 25.50
CA VAL A 11 -2.38 12.20 24.22
C VAL A 11 -3.11 12.87 23.05
N ILE A 12 -2.37 13.36 22.08
CA ILE A 12 -2.88 13.65 20.73
C ILE A 12 -2.33 12.61 19.77
N ILE A 13 -3.22 12.06 18.93
CA ILE A 13 -2.89 11.12 17.87
C ILE A 13 -3.05 11.84 16.53
N LEU A 14 -2.03 11.79 15.68
CA LEU A 14 -2.07 12.35 14.34
C LEU A 14 -2.45 11.27 13.32
N GLY A 15 -3.62 11.43 12.70
CA GLY A 15 -4.16 10.53 11.70
C GLY A 15 -5.06 9.42 12.24
N ALA A 16 -6.18 9.16 11.54
CA ALA A 16 -7.15 8.11 11.84
C ALA A 16 -7.04 6.90 10.87
N GLY A 17 -5.83 6.59 10.42
CA GLY A 17 -5.51 5.34 9.73
C GLY A 17 -5.35 4.16 10.70
N ILE A 18 -4.85 3.02 10.21
CA ILE A 18 -4.66 1.79 11.00
C ILE A 18 -3.88 2.07 12.29
N SER A 19 -2.76 2.79 12.22
CA SER A 19 -1.92 3.09 13.39
C SER A 19 -2.64 3.94 14.42
N GLY A 20 -3.35 4.99 13.99
CA GLY A 20 -4.12 5.86 14.89
C GLY A 20 -5.27 5.15 15.57
N LEU A 21 -6.05 4.36 14.81
CA LEU A 21 -7.16 3.56 15.37
C LEU A 21 -6.66 2.50 16.35
N GLY A 22 -5.55 1.82 16.06
CA GLY A 22 -4.93 0.87 16.95
C GLY A 22 -4.43 1.51 18.26
N SER A 23 -3.85 2.70 18.18
CA SER A 23 -3.42 3.49 19.34
C SER A 23 -4.61 3.93 20.18
N ALA A 24 -5.67 4.44 19.56
CA ALA A 24 -6.89 4.85 20.23
C ALA A 24 -7.55 3.70 21.00
N TYR A 25 -7.63 2.50 20.40
CA TYR A 25 -8.14 1.32 21.07
C TYR A 25 -7.38 1.02 22.38
N ASN A 26 -6.05 1.11 22.35
CA ASN A 26 -5.25 0.86 23.55
C ASN A 26 -5.46 1.95 24.61
N LEU A 27 -5.64 3.21 24.23
CA LEU A 27 -5.94 4.31 25.15
C LEU A 27 -7.34 4.16 25.77
N LEU A 28 -8.34 3.74 24.98
CA LEU A 28 -9.68 3.46 25.49
C LEU A 28 -9.71 2.35 26.56
N ARG A 29 -8.83 1.37 26.46
CA ARG A 29 -8.68 0.34 27.50
C ARG A 29 -8.08 0.90 28.79
N ASN A 30 -7.25 1.94 28.68
CA ASN A 30 -6.72 2.68 29.81
C ASN A 30 -7.62 3.88 30.12
N LYS A 31 -8.68 3.64 30.91
CA LYS A 31 -9.78 4.59 31.19
C LYS A 31 -9.34 5.93 31.78
N ASN A 32 -8.09 6.11 32.17
CA ASN A 32 -7.58 7.30 32.84
C ASN A 32 -6.91 8.32 31.91
N SER A 33 -6.86 8.07 30.59
CA SER A 33 -6.19 8.98 29.65
C SER A 33 -7.19 9.69 28.77
N SER A 34 -7.13 11.02 28.74
CA SER A 34 -7.84 11.86 27.79
C SER A 34 -7.06 11.91 26.48
N PHE A 35 -7.72 11.65 25.34
CA PHE A 35 -7.04 11.74 24.06
C PHE A 35 -7.93 12.37 22.98
N LEU A 36 -7.29 12.82 21.89
CA LEU A 36 -7.92 13.33 20.68
C LEU A 36 -7.16 12.81 19.47
N ILE A 37 -7.89 12.38 18.44
CA ILE A 37 -7.33 12.05 17.13
C ILE A 37 -7.60 13.22 16.20
N LEU A 38 -6.56 13.73 15.52
CA LEU A 38 -6.67 14.76 14.51
C LEU A 38 -6.51 14.08 13.14
N GLU A 39 -7.58 14.12 12.34
CA GLU A 39 -7.63 13.54 10.99
C GLU A 39 -7.90 14.63 9.95
N LYS A 40 -7.07 14.66 8.89
CA LYS A 40 -7.19 15.66 7.82
C LYS A 40 -8.43 15.46 6.95
N ASN A 41 -8.83 14.19 6.76
CA ASN A 41 -9.97 13.81 5.94
C ASN A 41 -11.30 13.88 6.72
N GLU A 42 -12.39 13.70 6.00
CA GLU A 42 -13.75 13.61 6.54
C GLU A 42 -14.09 12.26 7.18
N GLY A 43 -13.22 11.25 7.03
CA GLY A 43 -13.44 9.90 7.50
C GLY A 43 -12.15 9.17 7.86
N VAL A 44 -12.29 8.03 8.53
CA VAL A 44 -11.18 7.16 8.91
C VAL A 44 -10.69 6.34 7.71
N GLY A 45 -9.50 5.73 7.82
CA GLY A 45 -9.00 4.78 6.83
C GLY A 45 -7.59 5.07 6.33
N GLY A 46 -7.14 6.34 6.36
CA GLY A 46 -5.80 6.73 5.89
C GLY A 46 -5.55 6.27 4.45
N THR A 47 -4.49 5.52 4.21
CA THR A 47 -4.11 4.99 2.88
C THR A 47 -5.27 4.31 2.13
N TRP A 48 -6.16 3.61 2.84
CA TRP A 48 -7.30 2.89 2.24
C TRP A 48 -8.48 3.80 1.89
N ARG A 49 -8.53 5.01 2.43
CA ARG A 49 -9.46 6.05 2.01
C ARG A 49 -8.89 6.90 0.89
N GLU A 50 -7.63 7.27 1.00
CA GLU A 50 -6.99 8.21 0.07
C GLU A 50 -6.71 7.59 -1.30
N ASN A 51 -6.35 6.32 -1.34
CA ASN A 51 -6.07 5.64 -2.60
C ASN A 51 -7.32 4.92 -3.12
N THR A 52 -7.70 5.24 -4.35
CA THR A 52 -8.93 4.73 -4.98
C THR A 52 -8.73 4.25 -6.42
N TYR A 53 -7.46 4.09 -6.86
CA TYR A 53 -7.17 3.63 -8.21
C TYR A 53 -7.72 2.23 -8.49
N PRO A 54 -8.14 1.93 -9.73
CA PRO A 54 -8.68 0.63 -10.12
C PRO A 54 -7.72 -0.52 -9.79
N GLY A 55 -8.24 -1.61 -9.24
CA GLY A 55 -7.45 -2.79 -8.90
C GLY A 55 -6.63 -2.66 -7.59
N LEU A 56 -6.85 -1.60 -6.81
CA LEU A 56 -6.24 -1.47 -5.49
C LEU A 56 -6.70 -2.59 -4.57
N CYS A 57 -5.75 -3.43 -4.18
CA CYS A 57 -5.98 -4.52 -3.22
C CYS A 57 -4.79 -4.65 -2.27
N CYS A 58 -4.99 -5.34 -1.17
CA CYS A 58 -3.91 -5.69 -0.27
C CYS A 58 -3.07 -6.83 -0.86
N ASP A 59 -1.78 -6.80 -0.60
CA ASP A 59 -0.83 -7.89 -0.89
C ASP A 59 -0.52 -8.75 0.35
N VAL A 60 -1.27 -8.51 1.43
CA VAL A 60 -1.24 -9.29 2.66
C VAL A 60 -2.59 -9.99 2.84
N PRO A 61 -2.61 -11.27 3.26
CA PRO A 61 -3.85 -12.01 3.44
C PRO A 61 -4.83 -11.34 4.42
N SER A 62 -6.11 -11.32 4.06
CA SER A 62 -7.18 -10.57 4.72
C SER A 62 -7.27 -10.82 6.23
N HIS A 63 -7.23 -12.08 6.66
CA HIS A 63 -7.32 -12.44 8.08
C HIS A 63 -6.06 -12.05 8.87
N PHE A 64 -4.93 -11.87 8.21
CA PHE A 64 -3.73 -11.33 8.83
C PHE A 64 -3.74 -9.80 8.84
N TYR A 65 -4.23 -9.17 7.76
CA TYR A 65 -4.36 -7.72 7.62
C TYR A 65 -5.59 -7.18 8.37
N SER A 66 -5.70 -7.53 9.63
CA SER A 66 -6.74 -7.07 10.54
C SER A 66 -6.18 -6.93 11.95
N PHE A 67 -6.82 -6.14 12.79
CA PHE A 67 -6.42 -6.05 14.20
C PHE A 67 -6.64 -7.38 14.92
N SER A 68 -5.68 -7.79 15.74
CA SER A 68 -5.79 -9.04 16.53
C SER A 68 -6.92 -8.99 17.55
N PHE A 69 -7.30 -7.79 17.98
CA PHE A 69 -8.40 -7.53 18.92
C PHE A 69 -9.76 -7.32 18.23
N ALA A 70 -9.78 -7.21 16.90
CA ALA A 70 -10.99 -6.98 16.11
C ALA A 70 -10.93 -7.77 14.81
N ILE A 71 -10.91 -9.09 14.91
CA ILE A 71 -10.87 -9.98 13.74
C ILE A 71 -12.16 -9.83 12.95
N ASN A 72 -12.04 -9.63 11.63
CA ASN A 72 -13.18 -9.66 10.72
C ASN A 72 -13.36 -11.08 10.16
N PRO A 73 -14.48 -11.75 10.42
CA PRO A 73 -14.79 -13.07 9.86
C PRO A 73 -15.36 -13.00 8.44
N ASP A 74 -15.70 -11.82 7.95
CA ASP A 74 -16.55 -11.61 6.79
C ASP A 74 -15.78 -11.23 5.51
N TRP A 75 -14.46 -11.39 5.51
CA TRP A 75 -13.67 -11.20 4.30
C TRP A 75 -14.16 -12.10 3.16
N THR A 76 -14.22 -11.57 1.95
CA THR A 76 -14.74 -12.31 0.80
C THR A 76 -13.68 -13.17 0.12
N LYS A 77 -12.38 -12.76 0.21
CA LYS A 77 -11.27 -13.44 -0.46
C LYS A 77 -9.95 -13.33 0.30
N THR A 78 -8.95 -14.07 -0.19
CA THR A 78 -7.62 -14.14 0.45
C THR A 78 -6.95 -12.76 0.54
N TYR A 79 -6.97 -11.97 -0.53
CA TYR A 79 -6.40 -10.62 -0.55
C TYR A 79 -7.51 -9.60 -0.73
N PRO A 80 -7.86 -8.84 0.31
CA PRO A 80 -9.03 -7.98 0.28
C PRO A 80 -8.81 -6.77 -0.62
N GLU A 81 -9.88 -6.33 -1.28
CA GLU A 81 -9.90 -5.10 -2.04
C GLU A 81 -9.98 -3.88 -1.11
N GLN A 82 -9.66 -2.73 -1.67
CA GLN A 82 -9.62 -1.46 -0.96
C GLN A 82 -10.90 -1.17 -0.17
N TYR A 83 -12.06 -1.35 -0.80
CA TYR A 83 -13.35 -1.06 -0.18
C TYR A 83 -13.65 -1.97 1.02
N GLU A 84 -13.28 -3.27 0.97
CA GLU A 84 -13.47 -4.18 2.11
C GLU A 84 -12.64 -3.76 3.32
N ILE A 85 -11.41 -3.27 3.07
CA ILE A 85 -10.53 -2.79 4.15
C ILE A 85 -11.06 -1.48 4.73
N LEU A 86 -11.52 -0.57 3.87
CA LEU A 86 -12.10 0.68 4.32
C LEU A 86 -13.36 0.43 5.15
N ASP A 87 -14.28 -0.42 4.67
CA ASP A 87 -15.48 -0.83 5.41
C ASP A 87 -15.13 -1.47 6.76
N TYR A 88 -14.11 -2.32 6.79
CA TYR A 88 -13.62 -2.90 8.04
C TYR A 88 -13.17 -1.82 9.02
N LEU A 89 -12.37 -0.83 8.59
CA LEU A 89 -11.87 0.25 9.44
C LEU A 89 -13.00 1.16 9.95
N GLU A 90 -13.96 1.50 9.10
CA GLU A 90 -15.16 2.25 9.49
C GLU A 90 -15.97 1.48 10.54
N ASN A 91 -16.27 0.22 10.27
CA ASN A 91 -17.05 -0.64 11.17
C ASN A 91 -16.39 -0.82 12.53
N ILE A 92 -15.07 -1.04 12.61
CA ILE A 92 -14.41 -1.19 13.90
C ILE A 92 -14.32 0.13 14.66
N THR A 93 -14.19 1.25 13.97
CA THR A 93 -14.19 2.59 14.59
C THR A 93 -15.49 2.81 15.36
N ASP A 94 -16.62 2.41 14.79
CA ASP A 94 -17.93 2.52 15.42
C ASP A 94 -18.13 1.48 16.51
N LYS A 95 -17.85 0.20 16.25
CA LYS A 95 -17.96 -0.89 17.22
C LYS A 95 -17.14 -0.65 18.48
N LEU A 96 -15.94 -0.09 18.32
CA LEU A 96 -15.04 0.21 19.43
C LEU A 96 -15.30 1.59 20.04
N LYS A 97 -16.29 2.34 19.53
CA LYS A 97 -16.66 3.68 20.00
C LYS A 97 -15.50 4.67 19.97
N ILE A 98 -14.65 4.59 18.94
CA ILE A 98 -13.51 5.48 18.76
C ILE A 98 -13.95 6.81 18.13
N ARG A 99 -14.97 6.82 17.25
CA ARG A 99 -15.43 7.97 16.47
C ARG A 99 -15.63 9.27 17.28
N PRO A 100 -16.20 9.24 18.52
CA PRO A 100 -16.36 10.45 19.31
C PRO A 100 -15.05 11.15 19.73
N PHE A 101 -13.92 10.48 19.59
CA PHE A 101 -12.59 11.01 19.91
C PHE A 101 -11.84 11.51 18.68
N ILE A 102 -12.47 11.50 17.49
CA ILE A 102 -11.84 11.94 16.23
C ILE A 102 -12.38 13.35 15.88
N LYS A 103 -11.46 14.26 15.63
CA LYS A 103 -11.77 15.52 14.97
C LYS A 103 -11.34 15.39 13.51
N PHE A 104 -12.33 15.28 12.63
CA PHE A 104 -12.15 15.24 11.18
C PHE A 104 -11.88 16.63 10.61
N ASN A 105 -11.48 16.72 9.34
CA ASN A 105 -11.15 17.96 8.63
C ASN A 105 -10.13 18.81 9.40
N SER A 106 -9.15 18.16 10.01
CA SER A 106 -8.19 18.74 10.94
C SER A 106 -6.76 18.45 10.52
N GLU A 107 -6.35 19.10 9.42
CA GLU A 107 -4.99 18.96 8.90
C GLU A 107 -3.99 19.63 9.83
N VAL A 108 -3.06 18.84 10.32
CA VAL A 108 -1.95 19.28 11.17
C VAL A 108 -0.86 19.85 10.28
N LEU A 109 -0.43 21.08 10.56
CA LEU A 109 0.70 21.73 9.88
C LEU A 109 2.01 21.46 10.59
N GLU A 110 1.97 21.48 11.91
CA GLU A 110 3.17 21.36 12.73
C GLU A 110 2.83 20.87 14.12
N SER A 111 3.75 20.12 14.72
CA SER A 111 3.72 19.80 16.16
C SER A 111 5.09 20.07 16.76
N LYS A 112 5.16 20.97 17.75
CA LYS A 112 6.38 21.36 18.46
C LYS A 112 6.28 21.05 19.93
N PHE A 113 7.39 20.60 20.53
CA PHE A 113 7.47 20.47 21.96
C PHE A 113 7.87 21.79 22.59
N ASN A 114 7.03 22.31 23.47
CA ASN A 114 7.30 23.52 24.24
C ASN A 114 7.96 23.14 25.57
N GLU A 115 9.27 23.33 25.65
CA GLU A 115 10.08 22.97 26.82
C GLU A 115 9.70 23.75 28.10
N LYS A 116 9.19 24.99 27.94
CA LYS A 116 8.79 25.83 29.09
C LYS A 116 7.53 25.31 29.76
N GLU A 117 6.57 24.84 28.95
CA GLU A 117 5.30 24.30 29.43
C GLU A 117 5.35 22.79 29.62
N ASN A 118 6.39 22.13 29.11
CA ASN A 118 6.52 20.67 29.05
C ASN A 118 5.33 20.01 28.35
N LEU A 119 4.90 20.60 27.23
CA LEU A 119 3.74 20.17 26.43
C LEU A 119 4.06 20.17 24.93
N TRP A 120 3.41 19.29 24.21
CA TRP A 120 3.30 19.38 22.73
C TRP A 120 2.26 20.41 22.35
N GLU A 121 2.62 21.29 21.43
CA GLU A 121 1.71 22.22 20.76
C GLU A 121 1.54 21.78 19.31
N THR A 122 0.30 21.42 18.97
CA THR A 122 -0.08 20.94 17.62
C THR A 122 -0.96 22.00 16.96
N SER A 123 -0.48 22.61 15.88
CA SER A 123 -1.20 23.62 15.11
C SER A 123 -1.83 23.04 13.85
N LEU A 124 -3.07 23.39 13.63
CA LEU A 124 -3.85 23.00 12.46
C LEU A 124 -3.78 24.07 11.37
N ARG A 125 -4.05 23.68 10.13
CA ARG A 125 -4.24 24.61 8.99
C ARG A 125 -5.35 25.63 9.23
N SER A 126 -6.33 25.29 10.06
CA SER A 126 -7.42 26.21 10.47
C SER A 126 -6.97 27.32 11.43
N GLY A 127 -5.73 27.25 11.95
CA GLY A 127 -5.21 28.18 12.97
C GLY A 127 -5.49 27.75 14.42
N GLU A 128 -6.22 26.66 14.65
CA GLU A 128 -6.42 26.11 15.99
C GLU A 128 -5.12 25.47 16.52
N ILE A 129 -4.90 25.57 17.83
CA ILE A 129 -3.75 24.97 18.53
C ILE A 129 -4.26 24.06 19.64
N TYR A 130 -3.78 22.82 19.63
CA TYR A 130 -4.05 21.82 20.66
C TYR A 130 -2.81 21.53 21.48
N LYS A 131 -2.98 21.35 22.81
CA LYS A 131 -1.89 21.02 23.72
C LYS A 131 -2.03 19.60 24.27
N SER A 132 -0.93 18.86 24.35
CA SER A 132 -0.92 17.54 24.94
C SER A 132 0.39 17.23 25.67
N ARG A 133 0.32 16.25 26.60
CA ARG A 133 1.49 15.71 27.30
C ARG A 133 2.33 14.80 26.42
N SER A 134 1.64 14.06 25.54
CA SER A 134 2.25 13.11 24.63
C SER A 134 1.67 13.24 23.22
N LEU A 135 2.46 12.89 22.22
CA LEU A 135 2.08 12.89 20.82
C LEU A 135 2.32 11.49 20.24
N ILE A 136 1.35 10.96 19.50
CA ILE A 136 1.49 9.72 18.72
C ILE A 136 1.36 10.08 17.25
N SER A 137 2.42 9.84 16.48
CA SER A 137 2.40 10.01 15.03
C SER A 137 1.83 8.75 14.37
N GLY A 138 0.62 8.86 13.82
CA GLY A 138 -0.04 7.85 13.01
C GLY A 138 -0.21 8.27 11.55
N LEU A 139 0.65 9.17 11.06
CA LEU A 139 0.54 9.82 9.75
C LEU A 139 0.75 8.88 8.55
N GLY A 140 1.34 7.71 8.79
CA GLY A 140 1.68 6.78 7.71
C GLY A 140 2.82 7.26 6.82
N GLN A 141 3.49 6.32 6.15
CA GLN A 141 4.62 6.61 5.25
C GLN A 141 4.21 6.73 3.77
N LEU A 142 2.99 6.35 3.42
CA LEU A 142 2.43 6.44 2.06
C LEU A 142 1.37 7.54 2.04
N ASN A 143 1.78 8.77 2.33
CA ASN A 143 0.89 9.91 2.52
C ASN A 143 1.11 11.01 1.47
N LYS A 144 2.37 11.34 1.14
CA LYS A 144 2.69 12.37 0.16
C LYS A 144 3.09 11.74 -1.17
N PRO A 145 2.33 11.97 -2.27
CA PRO A 145 2.71 11.54 -3.60
C PRO A 145 4.08 12.09 -4.00
N LYS A 146 4.91 11.24 -4.60
CA LYS A 146 6.21 11.66 -5.12
C LYS A 146 6.12 11.94 -6.61
N TRP A 147 6.17 13.21 -6.96
CA TRP A 147 6.22 13.64 -8.36
C TRP A 147 7.63 13.48 -8.92
N PRO A 148 7.76 13.01 -10.17
CA PRO A 148 9.09 12.85 -10.78
C PRO A 148 9.64 14.20 -11.24
N GLU A 149 10.95 14.36 -11.14
CA GLU A 149 11.67 15.50 -11.69
C GLU A 149 12.04 15.23 -13.15
N ILE A 150 11.09 15.49 -14.07
CA ILE A 150 11.29 15.31 -15.52
C ILE A 150 11.26 16.67 -16.18
N PRO A 151 12.30 17.05 -16.97
CA PRO A 151 12.30 18.33 -17.68
C PRO A 151 11.06 18.50 -18.56
N GLY A 152 10.41 19.66 -18.46
CA GLY A 152 9.23 20.01 -19.26
C GLY A 152 7.92 19.37 -18.79
N ILE A 153 7.86 18.73 -17.62
CA ILE A 153 6.64 18.12 -17.08
C ILE A 153 5.49 19.15 -16.98
N GLU A 154 5.82 20.40 -16.68
CA GLU A 154 4.90 21.55 -16.59
C GLU A 154 4.36 22.02 -17.94
N THR A 155 5.00 21.61 -19.04
CA THR A 155 4.57 21.98 -20.39
C THR A 155 3.56 21.03 -21.00
N PHE A 156 3.28 19.91 -20.33
CA PHE A 156 2.32 18.93 -20.82
C PHE A 156 0.91 19.51 -20.83
N SER A 157 0.30 19.57 -22.02
CA SER A 157 -1.03 20.15 -22.20
C SER A 157 -2.17 19.13 -22.08
N GLY A 158 -1.85 17.83 -22.03
CA GLY A 158 -2.80 16.77 -21.77
C GLY A 158 -3.19 16.66 -20.29
N HIS A 159 -4.03 15.69 -19.96
CA HIS A 159 -4.42 15.44 -18.58
C HIS A 159 -3.34 14.64 -17.85
N SER A 160 -3.04 14.99 -16.59
CA SER A 160 -2.07 14.22 -15.81
C SER A 160 -2.45 14.17 -14.33
N PHE A 161 -2.25 13.02 -13.70
CA PHE A 161 -2.50 12.83 -12.28
C PHE A 161 -1.60 11.75 -11.68
N HIS A 162 -1.45 11.80 -10.37
CA HIS A 162 -0.74 10.77 -9.62
C HIS A 162 -1.70 9.64 -9.23
N SER A 163 -1.23 8.38 -9.21
CA SER A 163 -2.07 7.22 -8.85
C SER A 163 -2.70 7.32 -7.45
N ALA A 164 -2.07 8.04 -6.52
CA ALA A 164 -2.63 8.30 -5.18
C ALA A 164 -3.77 9.34 -5.19
N GLU A 165 -3.90 10.11 -6.25
CA GLU A 165 -4.92 11.15 -6.47
C GLU A 165 -5.68 10.80 -7.75
N TRP A 166 -6.23 9.57 -7.81
CA TRP A 166 -6.87 9.06 -9.00
C TRP A 166 -8.09 9.89 -9.40
N ASP A 167 -8.05 10.43 -10.62
CA ASP A 167 -9.15 11.23 -11.14
C ASP A 167 -10.22 10.33 -11.79
N HIS A 168 -11.26 10.02 -11.02
CA HIS A 168 -12.40 9.24 -11.47
C HIS A 168 -13.34 10.00 -12.43
N SER A 169 -13.19 11.31 -12.54
CA SER A 169 -14.01 12.12 -13.45
C SER A 169 -13.49 12.11 -14.88
N TYR A 170 -12.22 11.72 -15.08
CA TYR A 170 -11.60 11.71 -16.39
C TYR A 170 -11.74 10.36 -17.07
N ASP A 171 -12.32 10.34 -18.27
CA ASP A 171 -12.51 9.14 -19.09
C ASP A 171 -11.22 8.80 -19.86
N LEU A 172 -10.65 7.63 -19.57
CA LEU A 172 -9.46 7.09 -20.24
C LEU A 172 -9.79 6.34 -21.55
N ALA A 173 -11.07 6.14 -21.89
CA ALA A 173 -11.48 5.40 -23.07
C ALA A 173 -10.88 6.02 -24.35
N ASN A 174 -10.30 5.16 -25.17
CA ASN A 174 -9.68 5.56 -26.46
C ASN A 174 -8.53 6.59 -26.35
N LYS A 175 -7.96 6.81 -25.17
CA LYS A 175 -6.81 7.70 -24.98
C LYS A 175 -5.47 6.97 -25.15
N ARG A 176 -4.44 7.73 -25.54
CA ARG A 176 -3.03 7.29 -25.50
C ARG A 176 -2.50 7.64 -24.11
N VAL A 177 -2.27 6.61 -23.31
CA VAL A 177 -1.91 6.76 -21.89
C VAL A 177 -0.45 6.41 -21.67
N ALA A 178 0.31 7.30 -21.05
CA ALA A 178 1.61 7.01 -20.50
C ALA A 178 1.48 6.68 -19.01
N VAL A 179 2.04 5.56 -18.58
CA VAL A 179 2.20 5.21 -17.17
C VAL A 179 3.66 5.37 -16.80
N ILE A 180 3.99 6.35 -15.96
CA ILE A 180 5.37 6.59 -15.52
C ILE A 180 5.59 5.87 -14.19
N GLY A 181 6.37 4.79 -14.23
CA GLY A 181 6.62 3.91 -13.10
C GLY A 181 5.85 2.60 -13.16
N ASN A 182 6.45 1.56 -12.59
CA ASN A 182 5.94 0.20 -12.53
C ASN A 182 5.93 -0.36 -11.09
N GLY A 183 5.75 0.51 -10.09
CA GLY A 183 5.61 0.09 -8.69
C GLY A 183 4.28 -0.61 -8.41
N PRO A 184 4.02 -1.02 -7.13
CA PRO A 184 2.84 -1.79 -6.75
C PRO A 184 1.51 -1.17 -7.21
N SER A 185 1.38 0.17 -7.16
CA SER A 185 0.17 0.85 -7.64
C SER A 185 -0.01 0.67 -9.15
N ALA A 186 1.05 0.91 -9.94
CA ALA A 186 1.00 0.76 -11.39
C ALA A 186 0.68 -0.69 -11.79
N ILE A 187 1.32 -1.66 -11.15
CA ILE A 187 1.05 -3.09 -11.36
C ILE A 187 -0.42 -3.43 -11.04
N GLY A 188 -1.04 -2.74 -10.09
CA GLY A 188 -2.45 -2.92 -9.74
C GLY A 188 -3.42 -2.35 -10.79
N PHE A 189 -3.20 -1.11 -11.25
CA PHE A 189 -4.16 -0.45 -12.15
C PHE A 189 -3.93 -0.72 -13.64
N ILE A 190 -2.70 -0.99 -14.10
CA ILE A 190 -2.40 -1.27 -15.51
C ILE A 190 -3.33 -2.36 -16.07
N PRO A 191 -3.49 -3.55 -15.43
CA PRO A 191 -4.39 -4.57 -15.94
C PRO A 191 -5.86 -4.14 -16.05
N LYS A 192 -6.28 -3.21 -15.18
CA LYS A 192 -7.68 -2.76 -15.09
C LYS A 192 -8.07 -1.73 -16.13
N ILE A 193 -7.08 -0.97 -16.63
CA ILE A 193 -7.35 0.07 -17.63
C ILE A 193 -6.85 -0.29 -19.05
N ALA A 194 -6.04 -1.36 -19.18
CA ALA A 194 -5.43 -1.74 -20.45
C ALA A 194 -6.44 -1.96 -21.59
N ASP A 195 -7.61 -2.51 -21.30
CA ASP A 195 -8.64 -2.79 -22.31
C ASP A 195 -9.43 -1.55 -22.75
N SER A 196 -9.45 -0.49 -21.96
CA SER A 196 -10.23 0.72 -22.25
C SER A 196 -9.47 1.75 -23.08
N VAL A 197 -8.13 1.74 -23.02
CA VAL A 197 -7.28 2.75 -23.66
C VAL A 197 -6.94 2.36 -25.11
N SER A 198 -6.76 3.34 -25.99
CA SER A 198 -6.34 3.06 -27.38
C SER A 198 -4.88 2.59 -27.46
N LYS A 199 -4.03 3.15 -26.62
CA LYS A 199 -2.61 2.78 -26.51
C LYS A 199 -2.13 3.06 -25.09
N MET A 200 -1.35 2.15 -24.54
CA MET A 200 -0.67 2.35 -23.26
C MET A 200 0.84 2.20 -23.44
N ILE A 201 1.60 3.10 -22.85
CA ILE A 201 3.07 3.01 -22.79
C ILE A 201 3.47 3.01 -21.32
N VAL A 202 4.05 1.91 -20.89
CA VAL A 202 4.53 1.76 -19.50
C VAL A 202 6.02 2.07 -19.47
N PHE A 203 6.39 3.17 -18.83
CA PHE A 203 7.78 3.57 -18.64
C PHE A 203 8.37 2.90 -17.41
N GLN A 204 9.24 1.93 -17.65
CA GLN A 204 9.89 1.12 -16.62
C GLN A 204 11.37 1.47 -16.51
N ARG A 205 11.81 1.99 -15.36
CA ARG A 205 13.22 2.21 -15.08
C ARG A 205 13.96 0.92 -14.71
N SER A 206 13.32 0.06 -13.95
CA SER A 206 13.84 -1.25 -13.54
C SER A 206 12.67 -2.20 -13.28
N PRO A 207 12.80 -3.49 -13.64
CA PRO A 207 11.74 -4.48 -13.38
C PRO A 207 11.56 -4.74 -11.89
N ASN A 208 10.44 -5.38 -11.54
CA ASN A 208 10.14 -5.81 -10.17
C ASN A 208 10.03 -7.33 -10.11
N TRP A 209 10.39 -7.91 -8.95
CA TRP A 209 10.09 -9.30 -8.67
C TRP A 209 8.59 -9.49 -8.48
N ILE A 210 7.97 -10.18 -9.43
CA ILE A 210 6.53 -10.48 -9.44
C ILE A 210 6.36 -11.97 -9.23
N VAL A 211 5.50 -12.34 -8.30
CA VAL A 211 5.25 -13.74 -7.95
C VAL A 211 3.78 -14.09 -8.12
N PRO A 212 3.44 -15.37 -8.33
CA PRO A 212 2.06 -15.80 -8.39
C PRO A 212 1.27 -15.39 -7.15
N LYS A 213 0.04 -14.93 -7.36
CA LYS A 213 -0.88 -14.54 -6.30
C LYS A 213 -1.96 -15.61 -6.13
N ASP A 214 -1.96 -16.27 -4.98
CA ASP A 214 -3.02 -17.21 -4.60
C ASP A 214 -4.25 -16.45 -4.06
N ASP A 215 -4.90 -15.71 -4.96
CA ASP A 215 -6.09 -14.91 -4.63
C ASP A 215 -7.34 -15.72 -4.94
N ARG A 216 -7.95 -16.27 -3.91
CA ARG A 216 -9.16 -17.07 -4.03
C ARG A 216 -10.32 -16.49 -3.24
N ILE A 217 -11.53 -16.63 -3.77
CA ILE A 217 -12.76 -16.30 -3.06
C ILE A 217 -13.05 -17.40 -2.05
N TYR A 218 -13.40 -17.01 -0.82
CA TYR A 218 -13.83 -17.96 0.20
C TYR A 218 -15.21 -18.53 -0.12
N ASN A 219 -15.31 -19.85 -0.10
CA ASN A 219 -16.59 -20.51 -0.34
C ASN A 219 -17.55 -20.37 0.86
N SER A 220 -18.82 -20.71 0.67
CA SER A 220 -19.86 -20.54 1.69
C SER A 220 -19.58 -21.31 2.97
N PHE A 221 -18.98 -22.52 2.87
CA PHE A 221 -18.64 -23.33 4.04
C PHE A 221 -17.48 -22.70 4.83
N GLU A 222 -16.44 -22.21 4.16
CA GLU A 222 -15.33 -21.50 4.81
C GLU A 222 -15.83 -20.25 5.54
N ARG A 223 -16.67 -19.44 4.87
CA ARG A 223 -17.27 -18.24 5.46
C ARG A 223 -18.14 -18.60 6.66
N PHE A 224 -18.91 -19.70 6.60
CA PHE A 224 -19.65 -20.21 7.74
C PHE A 224 -18.71 -20.58 8.89
N CYS A 225 -17.64 -21.32 8.64
CA CYS A 225 -16.66 -21.69 9.66
C CYS A 225 -15.98 -20.47 10.27
N LEU A 226 -15.56 -19.51 9.47
CA LEU A 226 -14.91 -18.28 9.94
C LEU A 226 -15.81 -17.46 10.86
N ARG A 227 -17.14 -17.44 10.58
CA ARG A 227 -18.11 -16.65 11.33
C ARG A 227 -18.64 -17.36 12.57
N TYR A 228 -18.95 -18.63 12.48
CA TYR A 228 -19.75 -19.34 13.49
C TYR A 228 -18.99 -20.41 14.27
N VAL A 229 -17.88 -20.95 13.74
CA VAL A 229 -17.11 -21.94 14.49
C VAL A 229 -16.18 -21.24 15.49
N PRO A 230 -16.35 -21.50 16.80
CA PRO A 230 -15.53 -20.86 17.83
C PRO A 230 -14.03 -21.04 17.56
N PHE A 231 -13.26 -19.96 17.74
CA PHE A 231 -11.81 -19.90 17.57
C PHE A 231 -11.30 -20.14 16.13
N TYR A 232 -12.11 -20.57 15.18
CA TYR A 232 -11.65 -20.89 13.83
C TYR A 232 -10.98 -19.67 13.14
N ALA A 233 -11.60 -18.50 13.17
CA ALA A 233 -11.02 -17.28 12.60
C ALA A 233 -9.70 -16.88 13.28
N LYS A 234 -9.55 -17.11 14.60
CA LYS A 234 -8.28 -16.90 15.32
C LYS A 234 -7.21 -17.87 14.89
N MET A 235 -7.54 -19.14 14.74
CA MET A 235 -6.64 -20.19 14.26
C MET A 235 -6.20 -19.92 12.82
N TYR A 236 -7.15 -19.51 11.97
CA TYR A 236 -6.86 -19.17 10.58
C TYR A 236 -5.97 -17.92 10.46
N ARG A 237 -6.20 -16.90 11.30
CA ARG A 237 -5.31 -15.74 11.42
C ARG A 237 -3.92 -16.16 11.91
N PHE A 238 -3.82 -17.07 12.89
CA PHE A 238 -2.54 -17.58 13.39
C PHE A 238 -1.79 -18.37 12.31
N TYR A 239 -2.49 -19.16 11.50
CA TYR A 239 -1.90 -19.84 10.35
C TYR A 239 -1.24 -18.84 9.38
N TRP A 240 -1.93 -17.77 8.99
CA TRP A 240 -1.37 -16.72 8.13
C TRP A 240 -0.22 -15.97 8.81
N PHE A 241 -0.34 -15.66 10.09
CA PHE A 241 0.77 -15.08 10.86
C PHE A 241 2.01 -15.96 10.79
N PHE A 242 1.87 -17.27 11.05
CA PHE A 242 2.99 -18.20 10.99
C PHE A 242 3.63 -18.28 9.61
N LEU A 243 2.82 -18.28 8.54
CA LEU A 243 3.34 -18.27 7.17
C LEU A 243 4.12 -16.99 6.85
N GLN A 244 3.63 -15.83 7.28
CA GLN A 244 4.30 -14.55 7.04
C GLN A 244 5.60 -14.43 7.85
N GLU A 245 5.59 -14.84 9.11
CA GLU A 245 6.81 -14.89 9.94
C GLU A 245 7.87 -15.83 9.36
N ARG A 246 7.45 -16.98 8.87
CA ARG A 246 8.33 -17.91 8.15
C ARG A 246 8.98 -17.24 6.94
N ASN A 247 8.18 -16.55 6.11
CA ASN A 247 8.68 -15.83 4.94
C ASN A 247 9.65 -14.71 5.35
N TYR A 248 9.30 -13.93 6.39
CA TYR A 248 10.16 -12.89 6.94
C TYR A 248 11.52 -13.43 7.41
N LEU A 249 11.52 -14.52 8.19
CA LEU A 249 12.75 -15.15 8.68
C LEU A 249 13.63 -15.67 7.55
N ALA A 250 13.04 -16.11 6.44
CA ALA A 250 13.77 -16.58 5.28
C ALA A 250 14.54 -15.48 4.54
N PHE A 251 14.01 -14.24 4.51
CA PHE A 251 14.67 -13.09 3.89
C PHE A 251 15.64 -12.36 4.83
N TYR A 252 15.44 -12.43 6.14
CA TYR A 252 16.26 -11.76 7.14
C TYR A 252 17.26 -12.72 7.80
N GLN A 253 18.37 -12.97 7.14
CA GLN A 253 19.47 -13.85 7.64
C GLN A 253 20.25 -13.31 8.84
N LYS A 254 19.68 -12.51 9.73
CA LYS A 254 20.34 -12.16 10.99
C LYS A 254 20.11 -13.25 12.04
N HIS A 255 21.12 -14.12 12.17
CA HIS A 255 21.19 -15.22 13.13
C HIS A 255 21.28 -14.73 14.58
N ASN A 256 20.17 -14.49 15.21
CA ASN A 256 20.10 -14.41 16.68
C ASN A 256 19.96 -15.81 17.29
N PHE A 257 20.42 -16.00 18.52
CA PHE A 257 20.36 -17.30 19.23
C PHE A 257 18.96 -17.93 19.21
N PHE A 258 17.93 -17.14 19.31
CA PHE A 258 16.53 -17.58 19.26
C PHE A 258 16.10 -18.03 17.85
N SER A 259 16.56 -17.35 16.80
CA SER A 259 16.32 -17.77 15.43
C SER A 259 16.99 -19.11 15.12
N LYS A 260 18.21 -19.36 15.64
CA LYS A 260 18.89 -20.65 15.51
C LYS A 260 18.18 -21.78 16.25
N PHE A 261 17.53 -21.50 17.38
CA PHE A 261 16.75 -22.50 18.09
C PHE A 261 15.43 -22.85 17.35
N VAL A 262 14.71 -21.80 16.88
CA VAL A 262 13.51 -21.94 16.05
C VAL A 262 13.87 -22.60 14.72
N GLU A 263 14.97 -22.20 14.08
CA GLU A 263 15.51 -22.80 12.88
C GLU A 263 15.87 -24.28 13.07
N ARG A 264 16.50 -24.68 14.18
CA ARG A 264 16.77 -26.09 14.52
C ARG A 264 15.50 -26.90 14.80
N ALA A 265 14.55 -26.36 15.51
CA ALA A 265 13.28 -27.03 15.80
C ALA A 265 12.39 -27.16 14.55
N ILE A 266 12.38 -26.13 13.72
CA ILE A 266 11.66 -26.12 12.43
C ILE A 266 12.45 -26.90 11.37
N SER A 267 13.80 -26.83 11.35
CA SER A 267 14.63 -27.53 10.38
C SER A 267 14.54 -29.04 10.51
N ALA A 268 14.44 -29.57 11.73
CA ALA A 268 14.22 -31.02 11.93
C ALA A 268 12.90 -31.51 11.26
N VAL A 269 11.90 -30.62 11.13
CA VAL A 269 10.63 -30.90 10.45
C VAL A 269 10.71 -30.55 8.95
N LEU A 270 11.43 -29.48 8.58
CA LEU A 270 11.44 -28.91 7.23
C LEU A 270 12.59 -29.39 6.34
N THR A 271 13.70 -29.92 6.91
CA THR A 271 14.78 -30.58 6.13
C THR A 271 14.28 -31.77 5.33
N LYS A 272 13.21 -32.43 5.78
CA LYS A 272 12.51 -33.43 4.97
C LYS A 272 11.86 -32.87 3.70
N PHE A 273 11.66 -31.55 3.60
CA PHE A 273 10.92 -30.90 2.51
C PHE A 273 11.72 -29.90 1.67
N LYS A 274 13.08 -29.82 1.80
CA LYS A 274 13.94 -28.88 1.02
C LYS A 274 13.49 -27.41 1.05
N LEU A 275 12.90 -26.93 2.13
CA LEU A 275 12.26 -25.62 2.25
C LEU A 275 13.24 -24.49 2.65
N PHE A 276 14.55 -24.71 2.55
CA PHE A 276 15.59 -23.79 3.07
C PHE A 276 16.09 -22.72 2.10
N GLU A 277 15.59 -22.67 0.86
CA GLU A 277 16.03 -21.68 -0.12
C GLU A 277 14.82 -20.84 -0.61
N PHE A 278 14.14 -20.16 0.33
CA PHE A 278 12.97 -19.33 -0.01
C PHE A 278 13.27 -18.27 -1.07
N GLU A 279 14.44 -17.62 -0.98
CA GLU A 279 14.87 -16.67 -2.01
C GLU A 279 14.86 -17.32 -3.39
N LYS A 280 15.43 -18.52 -3.50
CA LYS A 280 15.44 -19.27 -4.76
C LYS A 280 14.05 -19.73 -5.17
N VAL A 281 13.20 -20.13 -4.22
CA VAL A 281 11.82 -20.54 -4.50
C VAL A 281 10.98 -19.37 -5.02
N TYR A 282 11.08 -18.21 -4.38
CA TYR A 282 10.37 -17.00 -4.85
C TYR A 282 10.93 -16.49 -6.17
N ALA A 283 12.25 -16.47 -6.35
CA ALA A 283 12.87 -16.10 -7.62
C ALA A 283 12.48 -17.09 -8.73
N ALA A 284 12.54 -18.40 -8.46
CA ALA A 284 12.11 -19.42 -9.41
C ALA A 284 10.61 -19.27 -9.74
N GLY A 285 9.76 -19.03 -8.75
CA GLY A 285 8.33 -18.76 -8.97
C GLY A 285 8.07 -17.54 -9.85
N SER A 286 8.87 -16.49 -9.68
CA SER A 286 8.81 -15.29 -10.54
C SER A 286 9.24 -15.60 -11.98
N LEU A 287 10.36 -16.31 -12.15
CA LEU A 287 10.86 -16.69 -13.47
C LEU A 287 9.91 -17.66 -14.18
N MET A 288 9.35 -18.63 -13.46
CA MET A 288 8.32 -19.52 -14.01
C MET A 288 7.09 -18.76 -14.47
N LEU A 289 6.63 -17.76 -13.72
CA LEU A 289 5.50 -16.92 -14.10
C LEU A 289 5.78 -16.12 -15.37
N ILE A 290 7.00 -15.59 -15.51
CA ILE A 290 7.46 -14.91 -16.73
C ILE A 290 7.46 -15.90 -17.90
N ASP A 291 8.04 -17.08 -17.73
CA ASP A 291 8.14 -18.11 -18.78
C ASP A 291 6.75 -18.62 -19.23
N GLU A 292 5.81 -18.74 -18.28
CA GLU A 292 4.46 -19.19 -18.57
C GLU A 292 3.64 -18.14 -19.32
N GLN A 293 3.79 -16.85 -18.95
CA GLN A 293 2.92 -15.79 -19.43
C GLN A 293 3.47 -14.97 -20.60
N ILE A 294 4.79 -15.07 -20.89
CA ILE A 294 5.45 -14.27 -21.93
C ILE A 294 6.13 -15.20 -22.92
N GLN A 295 5.82 -15.02 -24.22
CA GLN A 295 6.34 -15.85 -25.29
C GLN A 295 7.61 -15.26 -25.95
N ASP A 296 7.76 -13.93 -25.96
CA ASP A 296 8.88 -13.23 -26.60
C ASP A 296 10.09 -13.15 -25.65
N GLU A 297 11.17 -13.87 -25.98
CA GLU A 297 12.41 -13.89 -25.18
C GLU A 297 13.02 -12.49 -25.00
N SER A 298 13.00 -11.66 -26.04
CA SER A 298 13.54 -10.29 -25.96
C SER A 298 12.72 -9.40 -25.00
N PHE A 299 11.46 -9.74 -24.81
CA PHE A 299 10.58 -9.08 -23.86
C PHE A 299 10.80 -9.59 -22.43
N LYS A 300 11.05 -10.89 -22.27
CA LYS A 300 11.37 -11.49 -20.95
C LYS A 300 12.60 -10.82 -20.33
N ASP A 301 13.65 -10.58 -21.10
CA ASP A 301 14.88 -9.95 -20.62
C ASP A 301 14.64 -8.57 -19.98
N LYS A 302 13.63 -7.83 -20.45
CA LYS A 302 13.24 -6.54 -19.90
C LYS A 302 12.48 -6.64 -18.56
N LEU A 303 12.01 -7.82 -18.20
CA LEU A 303 11.16 -8.06 -17.04
C LEU A 303 11.87 -8.82 -15.91
N ILE A 304 13.05 -9.36 -16.17
CA ILE A 304 13.86 -10.05 -15.19
C ILE A 304 14.70 -9.03 -14.40
N PRO A 305 14.53 -8.93 -13.06
CA PRO A 305 15.32 -8.02 -12.26
C PRO A 305 16.81 -8.44 -12.20
N ASP A 306 17.70 -7.45 -12.29
CA ASP A 306 19.16 -7.60 -12.17
C ASP A 306 19.67 -7.50 -10.72
N TYR A 307 18.76 -7.44 -9.74
CA TYR A 307 19.06 -7.32 -8.31
C TYR A 307 18.47 -8.50 -7.53
N PRO A 308 19.05 -8.87 -6.36
CA PRO A 308 18.52 -9.95 -5.54
C PRO A 308 17.08 -9.74 -5.11
N ILE A 309 16.29 -10.82 -5.09
CA ILE A 309 14.92 -10.77 -4.61
C ILE A 309 14.89 -10.36 -3.13
N GLY A 310 13.93 -9.53 -2.75
CA GLY A 310 13.85 -8.95 -1.40
C GLY A 310 14.51 -7.58 -1.25
N CYS A 311 15.39 -7.15 -2.17
CA CYS A 311 15.93 -5.78 -2.15
C CYS A 311 14.89 -4.70 -2.46
N LYS A 312 13.82 -5.07 -3.13
CA LYS A 312 12.58 -4.28 -3.28
C LYS A 312 11.39 -5.15 -2.89
N ARG A 313 10.23 -4.52 -2.67
CA ARG A 313 9.00 -5.25 -2.36
C ARG A 313 8.68 -6.27 -3.46
N ILE A 314 8.45 -7.52 -3.07
CA ILE A 314 7.96 -8.59 -3.96
C ILE A 314 6.46 -8.37 -4.15
N ILE A 315 5.99 -8.41 -5.39
CA ILE A 315 4.61 -8.05 -5.73
C ILE A 315 3.86 -9.29 -6.20
N PRO A 316 2.86 -9.77 -5.43
CA PRO A 316 2.03 -10.88 -5.87
C PRO A 316 0.94 -10.38 -6.84
N THR A 317 0.96 -10.87 -8.07
CA THR A 317 -0.10 -10.64 -9.07
C THR A 317 -0.04 -11.67 -10.18
N ASN A 318 -1.19 -11.96 -10.82
CA ASN A 318 -1.29 -12.85 -11.96
C ASN A 318 -1.64 -12.11 -13.26
N ASP A 319 -2.05 -10.84 -13.16
CA ASP A 319 -2.69 -10.10 -14.27
C ASP A 319 -1.74 -9.15 -15.00
N TYR A 320 -0.58 -8.81 -14.39
CA TYR A 320 0.30 -7.77 -14.90
C TYR A 320 1.01 -8.16 -16.20
N PHE A 321 1.64 -9.33 -16.26
CA PHE A 321 2.33 -9.76 -17.47
C PHE A 321 1.36 -9.99 -18.64
N PRO A 322 0.19 -10.62 -18.47
CA PRO A 322 -0.81 -10.68 -19.53
C PRO A 322 -1.26 -9.30 -20.03
N ALA A 323 -1.35 -8.30 -19.13
CA ALA A 323 -1.68 -6.94 -19.54
C ALA A 323 -0.58 -6.28 -20.37
N LEU A 324 0.69 -6.55 -20.07
CA LEU A 324 1.82 -6.05 -20.85
C LEU A 324 1.93 -6.71 -22.25
N CYS A 325 1.37 -7.91 -22.43
CA CYS A 325 1.37 -8.64 -23.71
C CYS A 325 0.23 -8.24 -24.65
N LYS A 326 -0.62 -7.28 -24.27
CA LYS A 326 -1.70 -6.79 -25.14
C LYS A 326 -1.14 -5.95 -26.29
N ASP A 327 -1.76 -6.04 -27.48
CA ASP A 327 -1.31 -5.35 -28.70
C ASP A 327 -1.26 -3.81 -28.55
N ASN A 328 -2.12 -3.26 -27.70
CA ASN A 328 -2.21 -1.83 -27.44
C ASN A 328 -1.30 -1.38 -26.27
N VAL A 329 -0.56 -2.28 -25.63
CA VAL A 329 0.36 -1.97 -24.52
C VAL A 329 1.81 -2.15 -24.96
N SER A 330 2.66 -1.19 -24.65
CA SER A 330 4.09 -1.27 -24.90
C SER A 330 4.90 -0.92 -23.64
N LEU A 331 6.01 -1.63 -23.45
CA LEU A 331 6.95 -1.39 -22.37
C LEU A 331 8.14 -0.57 -22.89
N GLU A 332 8.34 0.60 -22.28
CA GLU A 332 9.45 1.48 -22.58
C GLU A 332 10.47 1.44 -21.45
N THR A 333 11.69 1.03 -21.76
CA THR A 333 12.79 0.90 -20.80
C THR A 333 13.85 2.00 -20.94
N SER A 334 13.81 2.78 -22.04
CA SER A 334 14.66 3.96 -22.18
C SER A 334 14.23 5.05 -21.20
N LEU A 335 15.20 5.75 -20.64
CA LEU A 335 14.94 6.85 -19.72
C LEU A 335 14.22 7.99 -20.44
N ILE A 336 13.25 8.58 -19.76
CA ILE A 336 12.61 9.81 -20.24
C ILE A 336 13.65 10.93 -20.22
N GLU A 337 13.82 11.62 -21.33
CA GLU A 337 14.67 12.79 -21.45
C GLU A 337 13.90 14.05 -21.04
N LYS A 338 12.72 14.25 -21.64
CA LYS A 338 11.84 15.40 -21.39
C LYS A 338 10.40 15.11 -21.77
N ILE A 339 9.50 15.94 -21.27
CA ILE A 339 8.09 16.00 -21.68
C ILE A 339 7.88 17.31 -22.44
N SER A 340 7.05 17.28 -23.47
CA SER A 340 6.61 18.45 -24.23
C SER A 340 5.08 18.47 -24.28
N SER A 341 4.49 19.46 -24.93
CA SER A 341 3.04 19.72 -24.92
C SER A 341 2.16 18.46 -25.06
N ASN A 342 2.51 17.51 -25.94
CA ASN A 342 1.75 16.28 -26.18
C ASN A 342 2.63 15.05 -26.40
N LYS A 343 3.91 15.10 -26.01
CA LYS A 343 4.86 14.01 -26.27
C LYS A 343 5.78 13.77 -25.07
N ILE A 344 6.19 12.51 -24.93
CA ILE A 344 7.30 12.10 -24.08
C ILE A 344 8.46 11.73 -25.00
N HIS A 345 9.64 12.32 -24.77
CA HIS A 345 10.87 12.06 -25.47
C HIS A 345 11.78 11.18 -24.61
N THR A 346 12.34 10.14 -25.19
CA THR A 346 13.27 9.22 -24.53
C THR A 346 14.71 9.46 -24.97
N LYS A 347 15.68 9.11 -24.12
CA LYS A 347 17.11 9.35 -24.36
C LYS A 347 17.66 8.64 -25.59
N ASP A 348 17.01 7.61 -26.11
CA ASP A 348 17.34 6.93 -27.34
C ASP A 348 16.72 7.58 -28.59
N GLY A 349 16.12 8.77 -28.44
CA GLY A 349 15.59 9.59 -29.51
C GLY A 349 14.18 9.24 -29.98
N ARG A 350 13.46 8.32 -29.28
CA ARG A 350 12.06 8.02 -29.59
C ARG A 350 11.14 9.09 -29.04
N GLU A 351 10.03 9.31 -29.73
CA GLU A 351 8.96 10.22 -29.34
C GLU A 351 7.65 9.45 -29.21
N HIS A 352 6.93 9.68 -28.14
CA HIS A 352 5.65 9.05 -27.86
C HIS A 352 4.57 10.12 -27.74
N GLU A 353 3.61 10.12 -28.65
CA GLU A 353 2.43 10.99 -28.54
C GLU A 353 1.48 10.47 -27.46
N ILE A 354 1.09 11.34 -26.52
CA ILE A 354 0.36 11.02 -25.31
C ILE A 354 -0.76 12.02 -25.09
N ASP A 355 -1.92 11.51 -24.66
CA ASP A 355 -3.09 12.31 -24.27
C ASP A 355 -3.19 12.43 -22.73
N VAL A 356 -2.71 11.40 -22.02
CA VAL A 356 -2.80 11.32 -20.55
C VAL A 356 -1.50 10.77 -19.96
N ILE A 357 -1.05 11.33 -18.84
CA ILE A 357 0.05 10.79 -18.04
C ILE A 357 -0.47 10.37 -16.66
N ILE A 358 -0.24 9.10 -16.28
CA ILE A 358 -0.52 8.60 -14.95
C ILE A 358 0.82 8.34 -14.24
N TYR A 359 1.05 9.03 -13.13
CA TYR A 359 2.28 8.87 -12.36
C TYR A 359 2.11 7.77 -11.31
N GLY A 360 2.76 6.62 -11.53
CA GLY A 360 2.92 5.51 -10.59
C GLY A 360 4.26 5.58 -9.86
N THR A 361 4.68 6.78 -9.45
CA THR A 361 6.03 7.09 -8.96
C THR A 361 6.21 6.93 -7.46
N GLY A 362 5.15 6.47 -6.77
CA GLY A 362 5.17 6.16 -5.34
C GLY A 362 5.05 7.39 -4.45
N PHE A 363 5.61 7.30 -3.26
CA PHE A 363 5.42 8.29 -2.20
C PHE A 363 6.76 8.79 -1.65
N ASP A 364 6.77 9.99 -1.13
CA ASP A 364 7.89 10.48 -0.32
C ASP A 364 7.73 9.97 1.12
N THR A 365 8.50 8.94 1.45
CA THR A 365 8.39 8.24 2.72
C THR A 365 9.12 8.94 3.88
N ASN A 366 9.85 10.01 3.61
CA ASN A 366 10.66 10.73 4.60
C ASN A 366 10.00 12.04 5.08
N ILE A 367 8.92 12.47 4.42
CA ILE A 367 8.20 13.70 4.76
C ILE A 367 6.83 13.33 5.33
N PHE A 368 6.58 13.64 6.59
CA PHE A 368 5.34 13.29 7.28
C PHE A 368 4.38 14.47 7.45
N ILE A 369 4.89 15.66 7.81
CA ILE A 369 4.17 16.95 7.94
C ILE A 369 5.08 18.10 7.54
#